data_8abd6938ac72b4aee1165d14ed980ed9
#
_entry.id   8abd6938ac72b4aee1165d14ed980ed9
#
_cell.length_a   1.000
_cell.length_b   1.000
_cell.length_c   1.000
_cell.angle_alpha   90.00
_cell.angle_beta   90.00
_cell.angle_gamma   90.00
#
_symmetry.space_group_name_H-M   'P 1'
#
loop_
_entity.id
_entity.type
_entity.pdbx_description
1 polymer ?
#
loop_
_entity_poly.entity_id
_entity_poly.type
_entity_poly.pdbx_seq_one_letter_code
_entity_poly.pdbx_strand_id
1 'polypeptide(L)'
;MRFFKRFISIFLLASLLLLSCACNTTDADATDGATDAKETEKPTESPTEKPTEKPTEKETEKESEMNTDKQEMPSWLKIGTYNIANGRNVTHNLVLIARDVKDMQLDIVGLQEVDQFVNRSGKQDTMKILSEESGLEYYAFFKAIDHDGGEYGIGVLSRYPIVSSETTRLYSGSEEQRVLGHAVIDICGTEINFFVTHMSYESQALWDRQLEEIAPILNAHDDFILAGDFNTENFTPILNCVDGAEILNSKGREHPTFEDGTCIDNIIYSSEFWSFDYPRTLPNGNSDHYLLFAKATIN
;
A
#
# COMPACT_ATOMS: atom_id res chain seq x y z
N MET A 1 21.64 -32.90 -24.69
CA MET A 1 20.66 -32.70 -25.76
C MET A 1 19.32 -33.22 -25.26
N ARG A 2 18.55 -32.42 -24.56
CA ARG A 2 17.13 -32.62 -24.24
C ARG A 2 16.47 -31.26 -24.18
N PHE A 3 15.51 -31.02 -25.08
CA PHE A 3 14.75 -29.79 -25.24
C PHE A 3 13.74 -29.64 -24.13
N PHE A 4 13.78 -28.52 -23.41
CA PHE A 4 12.68 -28.06 -22.54
C PHE A 4 11.72 -27.21 -23.36
N LYS A 5 10.53 -27.73 -23.52
CA LYS A 5 9.42 -27.01 -24.14
C LYS A 5 8.83 -26.02 -23.12
N ARG A 6 8.95 -24.72 -23.44
CA ARG A 6 8.21 -23.67 -22.76
C ARG A 6 6.73 -23.75 -23.18
N PHE A 7 5.83 -23.93 -22.25
CA PHE A 7 4.41 -23.73 -22.46
C PHE A 7 4.10 -22.24 -22.31
N ILE A 8 3.82 -21.58 -23.43
CA ILE A 8 3.24 -20.24 -23.47
C ILE A 8 1.72 -20.46 -23.49
N SER A 9 1.04 -20.08 -22.41
CA SER A 9 -0.43 -20.00 -22.38
C SER A 9 -0.87 -18.71 -23.05
N ILE A 10 -1.30 -18.82 -24.30
CA ILE A 10 -1.94 -17.73 -25.04
C ILE A 10 -3.41 -17.73 -24.68
N PHE A 11 -3.88 -16.76 -23.94
CA PHE A 11 -5.31 -16.46 -23.80
C PHE A 11 -5.78 -15.72 -25.04
N LEU A 12 -6.52 -16.44 -25.91
CA LEU A 12 -7.21 -15.88 -27.06
C LEU A 12 -8.50 -15.21 -26.59
N LEU A 13 -8.57 -13.89 -26.65
CA LEU A 13 -9.82 -13.15 -26.50
C LEU A 13 -10.59 -13.21 -27.82
N ALA A 14 -11.68 -13.95 -27.84
CA ALA A 14 -12.62 -13.96 -28.95
C ALA A 14 -13.59 -12.79 -28.80
N SER A 15 -13.40 -11.73 -29.59
CA SER A 15 -14.34 -10.63 -29.74
C SER A 15 -15.47 -11.06 -30.68
N LEU A 16 -16.69 -11.19 -30.16
CA LEU A 16 -17.91 -11.42 -30.91
C LEU A 16 -18.49 -10.07 -31.33
N LEU A 17 -18.36 -9.74 -32.62
CA LEU A 17 -19.11 -8.65 -33.26
C LEU A 17 -20.55 -9.15 -33.51
N LEU A 18 -21.54 -8.50 -32.92
CA LEU A 18 -22.93 -8.58 -33.33
C LEU A 18 -23.32 -7.26 -33.98
N LEU A 19 -23.47 -7.33 -35.33
CA LEU A 19 -24.23 -6.35 -36.11
C LEU A 19 -25.70 -6.54 -35.80
N SER A 20 -26.42 -5.49 -35.49
CA SER A 20 -27.86 -5.44 -35.69
C SER A 20 -28.30 -4.10 -36.27
N CYS A 21 -29.05 -4.26 -37.30
CA CYS A 21 -29.67 -3.35 -38.22
C CYS A 21 -30.60 -2.32 -37.58
N ALA A 22 -30.58 -1.16 -38.20
CA ALA A 22 -31.55 -0.07 -37.97
C ALA A 22 -32.92 -0.41 -38.54
N CYS A 23 -33.98 0.08 -37.91
CA CYS A 23 -35.20 0.47 -38.59
C CYS A 23 -35.85 1.65 -37.87
N ASN A 24 -36.08 2.68 -38.68
CA ASN A 24 -36.81 3.93 -38.48
C ASN A 24 -38.33 3.70 -38.48
N THR A 25 -39.07 4.50 -37.70
CA THR A 25 -40.33 5.20 -38.08
C THR A 25 -40.67 6.20 -36.98
N THR A 26 -40.62 7.48 -37.20
CA THR A 26 -41.59 8.57 -37.52
C THR A 26 -42.91 8.52 -36.78
N ASP A 27 -43.24 9.56 -36.14
CA ASP A 27 -44.11 10.71 -36.25
C ASP A 27 -44.89 11.02 -34.97
N ALA A 28 -44.79 12.28 -34.54
CA ALA A 28 -45.78 13.37 -34.43
C ALA A 28 -46.86 13.17 -33.35
N ASP A 29 -47.23 14.09 -32.55
CA ASP A 29 -47.56 15.48 -32.63
C ASP A 29 -48.14 15.95 -31.28
N ALA A 30 -47.81 17.16 -30.91
CA ALA A 30 -48.53 18.31 -30.40
C ALA A 30 -49.46 18.26 -29.17
N THR A 31 -49.23 19.34 -28.48
CA THR A 31 -50.06 20.37 -27.81
C THR A 31 -50.24 20.22 -26.32
N ASP A 32 -49.82 21.19 -25.64
CA ASP A 32 -50.27 22.53 -25.28
C ASP A 32 -50.89 22.59 -23.89
N GLY A 33 -50.55 23.59 -23.12
CA GLY A 33 -51.27 23.91 -21.90
C GLY A 33 -50.42 24.66 -20.81
N ALA A 34 -50.23 25.94 -21.05
CA ALA A 34 -49.75 26.91 -20.09
C ALA A 34 -50.70 27.08 -18.90
N THR A 35 -50.17 27.57 -17.78
CA THR A 35 -50.41 28.85 -17.07
C THR A 35 -49.96 28.73 -15.63
N ASP A 36 -49.03 29.60 -15.26
CA ASP A 36 -49.14 30.80 -14.41
C ASP A 36 -49.51 30.65 -12.93
N ALA A 37 -48.67 31.18 -12.11
CA ALA A 37 -48.70 32.31 -11.18
C ALA A 37 -47.94 31.96 -9.89
N LYS A 38 -46.82 32.58 -9.61
CA LYS A 38 -46.52 33.77 -8.84
C LYS A 38 -47.26 33.86 -7.47
N GLU A 39 -46.48 33.75 -6.40
CA GLU A 39 -46.51 34.83 -5.40
C GLU A 39 -45.37 34.70 -4.35
N THR A 40 -44.77 35.81 -4.14
CA THR A 40 -43.77 36.24 -3.16
C THR A 40 -44.39 36.41 -1.79
N GLU A 41 -43.62 36.15 -0.74
CA GLU A 41 -43.50 37.07 0.41
C GLU A 41 -42.33 36.74 1.34
N LYS A 42 -41.65 37.76 1.76
CA LYS A 42 -40.58 37.96 2.72
C LYS A 42 -41.12 39.00 3.75
N PRO A 43 -40.44 39.32 4.84
CA PRO A 43 -39.83 38.63 5.97
C PRO A 43 -40.45 39.11 7.32
N THR A 44 -40.05 38.51 8.45
CA THR A 44 -40.21 39.23 9.74
C THR A 44 -39.06 38.93 10.69
N GLU A 45 -38.67 39.96 11.36
CA GLU A 45 -37.49 40.20 12.15
C GLU A 45 -37.46 39.54 13.53
N SER A 46 -36.26 39.52 14.05
CA SER A 46 -35.71 39.27 15.39
C SER A 46 -36.49 39.94 16.55
N PRO A 47 -36.30 39.49 17.77
CA PRO A 47 -35.62 40.39 18.70
C PRO A 47 -34.44 39.77 19.48
N THR A 48 -33.49 40.61 19.66
CA THR A 48 -32.33 40.69 20.52
C THR A 48 -32.75 40.70 22.01
N GLU A 49 -32.04 39.90 22.84
CA GLU A 49 -31.77 40.30 24.22
C GLU A 49 -30.41 39.79 24.71
N LYS A 50 -29.73 40.66 25.42
CA LYS A 50 -28.38 40.64 25.99
C LYS A 50 -28.54 40.80 27.51
N PRO A 51 -27.49 40.77 28.35
CA PRO A 51 -26.80 39.62 28.95
C PRO A 51 -27.02 39.61 30.47
N THR A 52 -26.73 38.48 31.14
CA THR A 52 -26.61 38.48 32.61
C THR A 52 -25.36 37.72 33.05
N GLU A 53 -24.78 38.28 34.03
CA GLU A 53 -23.46 38.18 34.60
C GLU A 53 -23.04 36.81 35.17
N LYS A 54 -21.72 36.67 35.20
CA LYS A 54 -20.81 35.69 35.80
C LYS A 54 -21.05 35.51 37.30
N PRO A 55 -20.76 34.30 37.84
CA PRO A 55 -19.94 34.19 39.04
C PRO A 55 -18.64 33.45 38.77
N THR A 56 -17.61 34.09 39.25
CA THR A 56 -16.23 33.64 39.41
C THR A 56 -16.20 32.51 40.43
N GLU A 57 -15.73 31.35 40.06
CA GLU A 57 -15.23 30.35 40.98
C GLU A 57 -13.90 29.76 40.53
N LYS A 58 -13.01 29.72 41.52
CA LYS A 58 -11.61 29.41 41.54
C LYS A 58 -11.25 28.18 40.71
N GLU A 59 -10.34 28.40 39.77
CA GLU A 59 -9.47 27.38 39.23
C GLU A 59 -8.56 26.83 40.34
N THR A 60 -8.79 25.58 40.67
CA THR A 60 -7.79 24.74 41.32
C THR A 60 -7.08 24.04 40.17
N GLU A 61 -5.92 24.56 39.79
CA GLU A 61 -4.97 23.88 38.94
C GLU A 61 -4.61 22.53 39.59
N LYS A 62 -5.21 21.48 39.14
CA LYS A 62 -4.66 20.14 39.21
C LYS A 62 -3.80 19.99 37.98
N GLU A 63 -2.52 20.28 38.08
CA GLU A 63 -1.51 19.68 37.23
C GLU A 63 -1.69 18.16 37.35
N SER A 64 -2.38 17.57 36.39
CA SER A 64 -2.23 16.15 36.11
C SER A 64 -0.82 16.02 35.56
N GLU A 65 0.11 15.55 36.39
CA GLU A 65 1.35 14.97 35.94
C GLU A 65 0.96 13.91 34.88
N MET A 66 1.06 14.30 33.63
CA MET A 66 1.02 13.38 32.49
C MET A 66 2.33 12.61 32.61
N ASN A 67 2.25 11.46 33.28
CA ASN A 67 3.31 10.49 33.31
C ASN A 67 3.50 10.02 31.86
N THR A 68 4.31 10.74 31.10
CA THR A 68 4.84 10.29 29.82
C THR A 68 5.85 9.20 30.15
N ASP A 69 5.38 7.99 30.36
CA ASP A 69 6.23 6.83 30.15
C ASP A 69 6.75 6.94 28.70
N LYS A 70 7.95 7.52 28.54
CA LYS A 70 8.65 7.49 27.27
C LYS A 70 8.86 6.02 26.97
N GLN A 71 8.08 5.52 26.04
CA GLN A 71 8.28 4.17 25.54
C GLN A 71 9.70 4.11 24.98
N GLU A 72 10.52 3.24 25.55
CA GLU A 72 11.91 3.10 25.12
C GLU A 72 11.96 2.52 23.70
N MET A 73 12.89 3.00 22.89
CA MET A 73 13.18 2.46 21.57
C MET A 73 13.44 0.96 21.67
N PRO A 74 12.73 0.11 20.94
CA PRO A 74 12.97 -1.32 20.97
C PRO A 74 14.39 -1.63 20.47
N SER A 75 15.03 -2.64 21.05
CA SER A 75 16.39 -3.05 20.66
C SER A 75 16.43 -3.67 19.24
N TRP A 76 15.30 -4.04 18.69
CA TRP A 76 15.12 -4.54 17.32
C TRP A 76 13.65 -4.49 16.95
N LEU A 77 13.41 -4.50 15.64
CA LEU A 77 12.08 -4.55 15.00
C LEU A 77 11.99 -5.79 14.14
N LYS A 78 10.78 -6.29 13.92
CA LYS A 78 10.53 -7.31 12.92
C LYS A 78 9.83 -6.69 11.70
N ILE A 79 10.53 -6.66 10.58
CA ILE A 79 10.10 -5.97 9.37
C ILE A 79 9.89 -6.99 8.25
N GLY A 80 8.84 -6.79 7.44
CA GLY A 80 8.48 -7.69 6.36
C GLY A 80 8.06 -6.99 5.06
N THR A 81 7.98 -7.79 4.00
CA THR A 81 7.31 -7.48 2.72
C THR A 81 6.42 -8.62 2.32
N TYR A 82 5.23 -8.33 1.80
CA TYR A 82 4.26 -9.35 1.44
C TYR A 82 3.38 -8.90 0.26
N ASN A 83 3.59 -9.49 -0.90
CA ASN A 83 2.61 -9.42 -1.97
C ASN A 83 1.42 -10.31 -1.61
N ILE A 84 0.26 -9.71 -1.37
CA ILE A 84 -0.93 -10.42 -0.86
C ILE A 84 -1.85 -10.93 -1.97
N ALA A 85 -1.45 -10.76 -3.24
CA ALA A 85 -2.23 -11.20 -4.41
C ALA A 85 -3.71 -10.81 -4.30
N ASN A 86 -4.01 -9.58 -3.85
CA ASN A 86 -5.36 -9.07 -3.56
C ASN A 86 -6.27 -10.01 -2.74
N GLY A 87 -5.69 -10.97 -2.03
CA GLY A 87 -6.42 -11.98 -1.26
C GLY A 87 -7.08 -13.08 -2.08
N ARG A 88 -6.79 -13.20 -3.40
CA ARG A 88 -7.42 -14.19 -4.29
C ARG A 88 -7.21 -15.63 -3.85
N ASN A 89 -6.04 -15.98 -3.32
CA ASN A 89 -5.70 -17.32 -2.88
C ASN A 89 -6.55 -17.79 -1.68
N VAL A 90 -7.04 -16.85 -0.89
CA VAL A 90 -7.90 -17.09 0.28
C VAL A 90 -9.36 -16.70 0.03
N THR A 91 -9.76 -16.59 -1.23
CA THR A 91 -11.12 -16.15 -1.62
C THR A 91 -11.50 -14.81 -0.97
N HIS A 92 -10.53 -13.89 -0.93
CA HIS A 92 -10.61 -12.56 -0.30
C HIS A 92 -10.94 -12.57 1.21
N ASN A 93 -10.61 -13.67 1.90
CA ASN A 93 -10.66 -13.72 3.36
C ASN A 93 -9.39 -13.09 3.96
N LEU A 94 -9.38 -11.78 4.06
CA LEU A 94 -8.24 -10.99 4.52
C LEU A 94 -7.78 -11.30 5.95
N VAL A 95 -8.65 -11.92 6.78
CA VAL A 95 -8.27 -12.39 8.13
C VAL A 95 -7.12 -13.41 8.07
N LEU A 96 -7.06 -14.23 7.02
CA LEU A 96 -5.95 -15.20 6.87
C LEU A 96 -4.63 -14.50 6.54
N ILE A 97 -4.66 -13.48 5.67
CA ILE A 97 -3.49 -12.64 5.36
C ILE A 97 -3.03 -11.87 6.61
N ALA A 98 -3.97 -11.25 7.32
CA ALA A 98 -3.66 -10.53 8.57
C ALA A 98 -3.07 -11.44 9.64
N ARG A 99 -3.54 -12.70 9.70
CA ARG A 99 -3.00 -13.71 10.62
C ARG A 99 -1.53 -14.02 10.33
N ASP A 100 -1.11 -14.09 9.07
CA ASP A 100 0.29 -14.27 8.71
C ASP A 100 1.16 -13.17 9.32
N VAL A 101 0.75 -11.92 9.20
CA VAL A 101 1.43 -10.76 9.78
C VAL A 101 1.47 -10.85 11.31
N LYS A 102 0.33 -11.20 11.93
CA LYS A 102 0.17 -11.31 13.39
C LYS A 102 1.01 -12.44 13.98
N ASP A 103 0.91 -13.64 13.40
CA ASP A 103 1.58 -14.85 13.91
C ASP A 103 3.10 -14.73 13.78
N MET A 104 3.57 -14.02 12.74
CA MET A 104 4.99 -13.67 12.60
C MET A 104 5.39 -12.50 13.50
N GLN A 105 4.45 -11.86 14.21
CA GLN A 105 4.71 -10.75 15.15
C GLN A 105 5.47 -9.59 14.50
N LEU A 106 5.05 -9.19 13.31
CA LEU A 106 5.68 -8.08 12.62
C LEU A 106 5.41 -6.76 13.34
N ASP A 107 6.35 -5.83 13.21
CA ASP A 107 6.21 -4.46 13.68
C ASP A 107 5.87 -3.52 12.52
N ILE A 108 6.45 -3.76 11.33
CA ILE A 108 6.20 -3.00 10.11
C ILE A 108 6.18 -3.99 8.93
N VAL A 109 5.25 -3.81 7.99
CA VAL A 109 5.23 -4.61 6.76
C VAL A 109 4.78 -3.77 5.56
N GLY A 110 5.53 -3.87 4.45
CA GLY A 110 5.13 -3.39 3.14
C GLY A 110 4.26 -4.42 2.43
N LEU A 111 3.16 -3.98 1.84
CA LEU A 111 2.18 -4.82 1.16
C LEU A 111 2.11 -4.46 -0.33
N GLN A 112 2.05 -5.46 -1.20
CA GLN A 112 1.84 -5.30 -2.62
C GLN A 112 0.52 -5.96 -3.04
N GLU A 113 -0.02 -5.55 -4.18
CA GLU A 113 -1.31 -6.00 -4.72
C GLU A 113 -2.49 -5.80 -3.76
N VAL A 114 -2.63 -4.59 -3.24
CA VAL A 114 -3.71 -4.24 -2.33
C VAL A 114 -4.91 -3.70 -3.11
N ASP A 115 -6.03 -4.42 -3.05
CA ASP A 115 -7.35 -3.92 -3.50
C ASP A 115 -7.99 -3.09 -2.39
N GLN A 116 -8.43 -1.87 -2.70
CA GLN A 116 -9.14 -1.00 -1.76
C GLN A 116 -10.52 -0.67 -2.34
N PHE A 117 -11.58 -1.21 -1.75
CA PHE A 117 -12.97 -1.10 -2.21
C PHE A 117 -13.25 -1.64 -3.62
N VAL A 118 -12.40 -2.53 -4.15
CA VAL A 118 -12.53 -3.11 -5.48
C VAL A 118 -13.67 -4.15 -5.52
N ASN A 119 -14.45 -4.20 -6.64
CA ASN A 119 -15.58 -5.11 -6.76
C ASN A 119 -15.16 -6.57 -6.67
N ARG A 120 -14.07 -6.98 -7.34
CA ARG A 120 -13.59 -8.38 -7.34
C ARG A 120 -13.26 -8.90 -5.94
N SER A 121 -12.83 -8.04 -5.03
CA SER A 121 -12.52 -8.36 -3.63
C SER A 121 -13.65 -8.01 -2.65
N GLY A 122 -14.89 -7.78 -3.16
CA GLY A 122 -16.07 -7.57 -2.33
C GLY A 122 -16.19 -6.18 -1.72
N LYS A 123 -15.53 -5.17 -2.30
CA LYS A 123 -15.53 -3.76 -1.82
C LYS A 123 -15.07 -3.61 -0.38
N GLN A 124 -14.11 -4.44 0.02
CA GLN A 124 -13.57 -4.40 1.37
C GLN A 124 -12.63 -3.19 1.55
N ASP A 125 -12.63 -2.60 2.73
CA ASP A 125 -11.58 -1.70 3.20
C ASP A 125 -10.39 -2.55 3.65
N THR A 126 -9.57 -2.96 2.66
CA THR A 126 -8.51 -3.96 2.87
C THR A 126 -7.51 -3.50 3.93
N MET A 127 -7.02 -2.26 3.83
CA MET A 127 -6.00 -1.78 4.77
C MET A 127 -6.53 -1.73 6.20
N LYS A 128 -7.77 -1.31 6.38
CA LYS A 128 -8.44 -1.29 7.70
C LYS A 128 -8.58 -2.71 8.26
N ILE A 129 -9.08 -3.65 7.46
CA ILE A 129 -9.25 -5.05 7.91
C ILE A 129 -7.91 -5.65 8.29
N LEU A 130 -6.88 -5.47 7.45
CA LEU A 130 -5.55 -5.98 7.73
C LEU A 130 -4.94 -5.37 9.00
N SER A 131 -5.13 -4.07 9.22
CA SER A 131 -4.71 -3.36 10.43
C SER A 131 -5.40 -3.93 11.68
N GLU A 132 -6.74 -3.96 11.70
CA GLU A 132 -7.53 -4.43 12.84
C GLU A 132 -7.24 -5.90 13.21
N GLU A 133 -7.15 -6.78 12.21
CA GLU A 133 -6.96 -8.21 12.42
C GLU A 133 -5.50 -8.60 12.75
N SER A 134 -4.52 -7.90 12.18
CA SER A 134 -3.11 -8.11 12.49
C SER A 134 -2.69 -7.51 13.84
N GLY A 135 -3.36 -6.42 14.26
CA GLY A 135 -3.02 -5.62 15.43
C GLY A 135 -1.90 -4.62 15.16
N LEU A 136 -1.63 -4.30 13.88
CA LEU A 136 -0.79 -3.17 13.48
C LEU A 136 -1.68 -1.95 13.28
N GLU A 137 -1.71 -1.06 14.26
CA GLU A 137 -2.72 -0.01 14.42
C GLU A 137 -2.68 1.04 13.31
N TYR A 138 -1.50 1.32 12.76
CA TYR A 138 -1.30 2.38 11.78
C TYR A 138 -1.11 1.81 10.39
N TYR A 139 -1.67 2.49 9.38
CA TYR A 139 -1.49 2.09 8.00
C TYR A 139 -1.51 3.28 7.04
N ALA A 140 -0.89 3.09 5.88
CA ALA A 140 -0.96 3.98 4.73
C ALA A 140 -1.25 3.16 3.47
N PHE A 141 -2.11 3.67 2.60
CA PHE A 141 -2.38 3.12 1.27
C PHE A 141 -1.86 4.06 0.20
N PHE A 142 -1.16 3.52 -0.77
CA PHE A 142 -0.55 4.25 -1.88
C PHE A 142 -1.20 3.78 -3.18
N LYS A 143 -2.15 4.56 -3.65
CA LYS A 143 -2.91 4.27 -4.86
C LYS A 143 -2.03 4.30 -6.10
N ALA A 144 -2.04 3.22 -6.88
CA ALA A 144 -1.44 3.16 -8.19
C ALA A 144 -2.46 3.49 -9.30
N ILE A 145 -3.62 2.81 -9.29
CA ILE A 145 -4.68 2.96 -10.30
C ILE A 145 -6.09 2.96 -9.68
N ASP A 146 -7.07 3.50 -10.43
CA ASP A 146 -8.46 3.16 -10.26
C ASP A 146 -8.70 1.77 -10.87
N HIS A 147 -9.37 0.89 -10.15
CA HIS A 147 -9.59 -0.48 -10.59
C HIS A 147 -10.97 -0.99 -10.16
N ASP A 148 -11.76 -1.44 -11.12
CA ASP A 148 -13.05 -2.14 -10.93
C ASP A 148 -13.92 -1.54 -9.81
N GLY A 149 -14.12 -0.21 -9.85
CA GLY A 149 -14.96 0.53 -8.91
C GLY A 149 -14.38 0.82 -7.53
N GLY A 150 -13.09 0.55 -7.35
CA GLY A 150 -12.27 0.90 -6.21
C GLY A 150 -10.89 1.36 -6.65
N GLU A 151 -9.89 1.11 -5.82
CA GLU A 151 -8.49 1.49 -6.04
C GLU A 151 -7.58 0.28 -5.84
N TYR A 152 -6.49 0.22 -6.60
CA TYR A 152 -5.47 -0.80 -6.47
C TYR A 152 -4.10 -0.14 -6.28
N GLY A 153 -3.26 -0.76 -5.45
CA GLY A 153 -1.96 -0.20 -5.15
C GLY A 153 -1.16 -1.04 -4.17
N ILE A 154 -0.42 -0.34 -3.34
CA ILE A 154 0.46 -0.90 -2.33
C ILE A 154 0.17 -0.26 -0.98
N GLY A 155 0.67 -0.83 0.12
CA GLY A 155 0.39 -0.32 1.45
C GLY A 155 1.50 -0.59 2.46
N VAL A 156 1.38 0.07 3.61
CA VAL A 156 2.22 -0.17 4.79
C VAL A 156 1.31 -0.38 5.99
N LEU A 157 1.58 -1.41 6.78
CA LEU A 157 1.04 -1.54 8.13
C LEU A 157 2.17 -1.32 9.13
N SER A 158 1.88 -0.64 10.22
CA SER A 158 2.86 -0.35 11.27
C SER A 158 2.24 -0.46 12.67
N ARG A 159 3.02 -0.97 13.61
CA ARG A 159 2.72 -0.87 15.05
C ARG A 159 2.87 0.55 15.56
N TYR A 160 3.71 1.34 14.91
CA TYR A 160 4.10 2.68 15.33
C TYR A 160 3.40 3.74 14.47
N PRO A 161 3.20 4.96 15.00
CA PRO A 161 2.55 6.03 14.25
C PRO A 161 3.23 6.32 12.91
N ILE A 162 2.43 6.40 11.85
CA ILE A 162 2.85 6.93 10.55
C ILE A 162 2.58 8.44 10.60
N VAL A 163 3.65 9.24 10.71
CA VAL A 163 3.54 10.70 10.89
C VAL A 163 3.38 11.45 9.58
N SER A 164 3.84 10.86 8.48
CA SER A 164 3.56 11.35 7.13
C SER A 164 3.62 10.23 6.10
N SER A 165 2.96 10.42 4.97
CA SER A 165 3.03 9.48 3.84
C SER A 165 2.90 10.21 2.50
N GLU A 166 3.62 9.72 1.48
CA GLU A 166 3.64 10.27 0.14
C GLU A 166 3.64 9.18 -0.91
N THR A 167 3.01 9.45 -2.05
CA THR A 167 2.98 8.55 -3.22
C THR A 167 3.72 9.19 -4.38
N THR A 168 4.79 8.55 -4.86
CA THR A 168 5.48 8.94 -6.09
C THR A 168 5.06 7.99 -7.22
N ARG A 169 4.51 8.55 -8.30
CA ARG A 169 4.18 7.77 -9.50
C ARG A 169 5.45 7.49 -10.30
N LEU A 170 5.68 6.21 -10.60
CA LEU A 170 6.83 5.78 -11.40
C LEU A 170 6.45 5.69 -12.87
N TYR A 171 7.43 5.84 -13.75
CA TYR A 171 7.18 5.68 -15.18
C TYR A 171 6.72 4.26 -15.50
N SER A 172 5.57 4.14 -16.17
CA SER A 172 4.96 2.85 -16.52
C SER A 172 4.55 2.76 -17.99
N GLY A 173 4.77 3.82 -18.77
CA GLY A 173 4.41 3.83 -20.21
C GLY A 173 2.92 3.59 -20.43
N SER A 174 2.58 2.51 -21.16
CA SER A 174 1.21 2.02 -21.38
C SER A 174 0.80 0.89 -20.44
N GLU A 175 1.72 0.41 -19.63
CA GLU A 175 1.52 -0.72 -18.74
C GLU A 175 0.88 -0.28 -17.40
N GLU A 176 0.66 -1.23 -16.50
CA GLU A 176 0.07 -0.94 -15.19
C GLU A 176 0.91 0.08 -14.43
N GLN A 177 0.26 1.15 -13.97
CA GLN A 177 0.95 2.20 -13.22
C GLN A 177 1.55 1.64 -11.94
N ARG A 178 2.86 1.84 -11.78
CA ARG A 178 3.60 1.53 -10.56
C ARG A 178 3.83 2.80 -9.73
N VAL A 179 4.00 2.60 -8.44
CA VAL A 179 4.25 3.70 -7.49
C VAL A 179 5.32 3.29 -6.47
N LEU A 180 5.98 4.30 -5.94
CA LEU A 180 6.76 4.22 -4.72
C LEU A 180 5.94 4.87 -3.60
N GLY A 181 5.60 4.11 -2.57
CA GLY A 181 5.02 4.63 -1.34
C GLY A 181 6.13 4.96 -0.35
N HIS A 182 6.04 6.13 0.29
CA HIS A 182 6.94 6.55 1.34
C HIS A 182 6.13 6.82 2.61
N ALA A 183 6.48 6.20 3.72
CA ALA A 183 5.91 6.42 5.04
C ALA A 183 7.02 6.80 6.01
N VAL A 184 6.86 7.93 6.71
CA VAL A 184 7.71 8.28 7.85
C VAL A 184 7.05 7.73 9.10
N ILE A 185 7.76 6.89 9.83
CA ILE A 185 7.24 6.15 10.99
C ILE A 185 7.99 6.61 12.24
N ASP A 186 7.26 7.08 13.26
CA ASP A 186 7.82 7.48 14.54
C ASP A 186 7.94 6.28 15.49
N ILE A 187 9.14 5.81 15.72
CA ILE A 187 9.43 4.73 16.66
C ILE A 187 9.97 5.35 17.96
N CYS A 188 9.05 5.60 18.89
CA CYS A 188 9.39 6.14 20.21
C CYS A 188 10.20 7.46 20.19
N GLY A 189 9.91 8.33 19.23
CA GLY A 189 10.58 9.63 19.05
C GLY A 189 11.74 9.61 18.04
N THR A 190 11.97 8.50 17.37
CA THR A 190 12.91 8.37 16.24
C THR A 190 12.11 8.12 14.97
N GLU A 191 12.12 9.08 14.05
CA GLU A 191 11.51 8.93 12.75
C GLU A 191 12.40 8.10 11.84
N ILE A 192 11.81 7.15 11.10
CA ILE A 192 12.48 6.33 10.09
C ILE A 192 11.77 6.44 8.75
N ASN A 193 12.51 6.29 7.65
CA ASN A 193 11.99 6.34 6.29
C ASN A 193 11.74 4.93 5.75
N PHE A 194 10.46 4.55 5.69
CA PHE A 194 10.02 3.26 5.16
C PHE A 194 9.37 3.43 3.80
N PHE A 195 9.93 2.76 2.80
CA PHE A 195 9.44 2.77 1.43
C PHE A 195 8.84 1.42 1.07
N VAL A 196 7.85 1.43 0.18
CA VAL A 196 7.25 0.23 -0.38
C VAL A 196 7.07 0.40 -1.89
N THR A 197 7.27 -0.65 -2.66
CA THR A 197 7.08 -0.65 -4.12
C THR A 197 6.60 -2.00 -4.65
N HIS A 198 6.08 -1.98 -5.89
CA HIS A 198 5.83 -3.15 -6.72
C HIS A 198 6.28 -2.78 -8.13
N MET A 199 7.46 -3.25 -8.52
CA MET A 199 8.08 -2.88 -9.78
C MET A 199 7.50 -3.65 -10.97
N SER A 200 7.67 -3.10 -12.16
CA SER A 200 7.19 -3.70 -13.41
C SER A 200 7.86 -5.03 -13.72
N TYR A 201 7.07 -6.01 -14.18
CA TYR A 201 7.54 -7.28 -14.72
C TYR A 201 7.52 -7.32 -16.25
N GLU A 202 6.87 -6.36 -16.89
CA GLU A 202 6.54 -6.37 -18.31
C GLU A 202 7.80 -6.25 -19.20
N SER A 203 8.79 -5.47 -18.77
CA SER A 203 10.06 -5.38 -19.46
C SER A 203 11.20 -4.86 -18.56
N GLN A 204 12.43 -5.29 -18.88
CA GLN A 204 13.63 -4.78 -18.21
C GLN A 204 13.77 -3.26 -18.38
N ALA A 205 13.40 -2.71 -19.54
CA ALA A 205 13.49 -1.28 -19.79
C ALA A 205 12.56 -0.43 -18.90
N LEU A 206 11.37 -0.92 -18.60
CA LEU A 206 10.47 -0.28 -17.63
C LEU A 206 11.04 -0.38 -16.21
N TRP A 207 11.53 -1.55 -15.85
CA TRP A 207 12.15 -1.79 -14.56
C TRP A 207 13.37 -0.87 -14.34
N ASP A 208 14.27 -0.79 -15.32
CA ASP A 208 15.44 0.09 -15.26
C ASP A 208 15.02 1.56 -15.10
N ARG A 209 13.99 1.99 -15.85
CA ARG A 209 13.48 3.35 -15.76
C ARG A 209 12.88 3.67 -14.39
N GLN A 210 12.15 2.73 -13.79
CA GLN A 210 11.62 2.87 -12.45
C GLN A 210 12.73 2.94 -11.41
N LEU A 211 13.78 2.15 -11.56
CA LEU A 211 14.95 2.22 -10.69
C LEU A 211 15.67 3.58 -10.79
N GLU A 212 15.81 4.14 -12.01
CA GLU A 212 16.35 5.49 -12.21
C GLU A 212 15.57 6.59 -11.47
N GLU A 213 14.26 6.37 -11.24
CA GLU A 213 13.40 7.29 -10.50
C GLU A 213 13.43 7.03 -8.99
N ILE A 214 13.55 5.78 -8.55
CA ILE A 214 13.60 5.37 -7.13
C ILE A 214 14.95 5.72 -6.50
N ALA A 215 16.06 5.43 -7.18
CA ALA A 215 17.40 5.54 -6.60
C ALA A 215 17.72 6.94 -6.03
N PRO A 216 17.46 8.07 -6.73
CA PRO A 216 17.72 9.39 -6.16
C PRO A 216 16.85 9.72 -4.95
N ILE A 217 15.63 9.14 -4.86
CA ILE A 217 14.77 9.32 -3.69
C ILE A 217 15.39 8.60 -2.49
N LEU A 218 15.82 7.34 -2.65
CA LEU A 218 16.46 6.59 -1.56
C LEU A 218 17.77 7.25 -1.13
N ASN A 219 18.60 7.71 -2.08
CA ASN A 219 19.88 8.37 -1.79
C ASN A 219 19.73 9.72 -1.06
N ALA A 220 18.52 10.25 -0.95
CA ALA A 220 18.23 11.44 -0.14
C ALA A 220 17.96 11.12 1.34
N HIS A 221 17.96 9.82 1.72
CA HIS A 221 17.63 9.36 3.06
C HIS A 221 18.68 8.37 3.58
N ASP A 222 19.39 8.74 4.63
CA ASP A 222 20.47 7.91 5.20
C ASP A 222 19.95 6.65 5.93
N ASP A 223 18.68 6.63 6.31
CA ASP A 223 18.03 5.63 7.17
C ASP A 223 16.96 4.78 6.43
N PHE A 224 16.97 4.76 5.08
CA PHE A 224 15.90 4.13 4.31
C PHE A 224 15.81 2.61 4.51
N ILE A 225 14.56 2.10 4.46
CA ILE A 225 14.20 0.71 4.21
C ILE A 225 13.23 0.70 3.03
N LEU A 226 13.50 -0.08 1.99
CA LEU A 226 12.62 -0.31 0.85
C LEU A 226 12.16 -1.77 0.81
N ALA A 227 10.90 -2.02 1.10
CA ALA A 227 10.24 -3.32 0.99
C ALA A 227 9.50 -3.43 -0.34
N GLY A 228 9.53 -4.58 -1.01
CA GLY A 228 8.82 -4.68 -2.28
C GLY A 228 8.86 -6.03 -2.95
N ASP A 229 7.95 -6.17 -3.92
CA ASP A 229 8.04 -7.12 -5.02
C ASP A 229 8.76 -6.42 -6.17
N PHE A 230 9.99 -6.86 -6.42
CA PHE A 230 10.86 -6.25 -7.44
C PHE A 230 10.71 -6.92 -8.80
N ASN A 231 9.97 -8.02 -8.90
CA ASN A 231 9.81 -8.79 -10.13
C ASN A 231 11.14 -9.19 -10.81
N THR A 232 12.22 -9.31 -10.03
CA THR A 232 13.55 -9.70 -10.47
C THR A 232 14.29 -10.46 -9.38
N GLU A 233 15.21 -11.35 -9.79
CA GLU A 233 16.22 -11.95 -8.90
C GLU A 233 17.59 -11.27 -9.05
N ASN A 234 17.73 -10.28 -9.97
CA ASN A 234 18.97 -9.54 -10.18
C ASN A 234 18.93 -8.17 -9.52
N PHE A 235 19.42 -8.09 -8.31
CA PHE A 235 19.48 -6.85 -7.53
C PHE A 235 20.77 -6.05 -7.74
N THR A 236 21.70 -6.52 -8.62
CA THR A 236 22.95 -5.82 -8.90
C THR A 236 22.76 -4.37 -9.37
N PRO A 237 21.77 -4.05 -10.24
CA PRO A 237 21.54 -2.65 -10.63
C PRO A 237 21.22 -1.74 -9.45
N ILE A 238 20.46 -2.23 -8.46
CA ILE A 238 20.12 -1.45 -7.25
C ILE A 238 21.38 -1.14 -6.44
N LEU A 239 22.23 -2.15 -6.20
CA LEU A 239 23.49 -1.97 -5.48
C LEU A 239 24.47 -1.00 -6.19
N ASN A 240 24.31 -0.81 -7.49
CA ASN A 240 25.16 0.09 -8.28
C ASN A 240 24.69 1.55 -8.25
N CYS A 241 23.44 1.85 -7.91
CA CYS A 241 22.89 3.20 -8.00
C CYS A 241 22.23 3.70 -6.69
N VAL A 242 22.11 2.83 -5.67
CA VAL A 242 21.64 3.22 -4.34
C VAL A 242 22.80 3.13 -3.37
N ASP A 243 23.22 4.28 -2.83
CA ASP A 243 24.39 4.41 -2.00
C ASP A 243 24.19 3.67 -0.66
N GLY A 244 25.21 2.89 -0.24
CA GLY A 244 25.17 2.15 1.03
C GLY A 244 24.09 1.06 1.12
N ALA A 245 23.44 0.72 0.01
CA ALA A 245 22.38 -0.30 0.00
C ALA A 245 22.93 -1.70 0.28
N GLU A 246 22.21 -2.44 1.12
CA GLU A 246 22.29 -3.89 1.26
C GLU A 246 20.95 -4.55 0.96
N ILE A 247 21.01 -5.84 0.62
CA ILE A 247 19.86 -6.65 0.19
C ILE A 247 19.69 -7.80 1.16
N LEU A 248 18.54 -7.88 1.81
CA LEU A 248 18.26 -8.88 2.83
C LEU A 248 18.37 -10.32 2.28
N ASN A 249 17.69 -10.59 1.17
CA ASN A 249 17.60 -11.93 0.58
C ASN A 249 18.54 -12.03 -0.65
N SER A 250 19.85 -11.89 -0.39
CA SER A 250 20.89 -11.83 -1.42
C SER A 250 21.56 -13.16 -1.74
N LYS A 251 21.33 -14.21 -0.91
CA LYS A 251 22.07 -15.48 -0.97
C LYS A 251 21.36 -16.56 -1.78
N GLY A 252 21.16 -16.31 -3.07
CA GLY A 252 20.53 -17.29 -3.94
C GLY A 252 19.08 -17.58 -3.50
N ARG A 253 18.60 -18.83 -3.67
CA ARG A 253 17.23 -19.22 -3.37
C ARG A 253 17.08 -19.86 -1.99
N GLU A 254 17.79 -19.37 -0.98
CA GLU A 254 17.69 -19.89 0.38
C GLU A 254 16.32 -19.55 1.03
N HIS A 255 15.76 -18.41 0.66
CA HIS A 255 14.47 -17.92 1.14
C HIS A 255 13.58 -17.57 -0.05
N PRO A 256 13.00 -18.57 -0.76
CA PRO A 256 12.12 -18.31 -1.88
C PRO A 256 10.91 -17.48 -1.41
N THR A 257 10.53 -16.51 -2.25
CA THR A 257 9.42 -15.60 -1.96
C THR A 257 8.24 -15.76 -2.92
N PHE A 258 8.37 -16.61 -3.93
CA PHE A 258 7.31 -16.96 -4.86
C PHE A 258 7.16 -18.47 -5.00
N GLU A 259 5.97 -18.94 -5.40
CA GLU A 259 5.62 -20.37 -5.41
C GLU A 259 6.49 -21.23 -6.34
N ASP A 260 7.09 -20.64 -7.37
CA ASP A 260 8.01 -21.35 -8.28
C ASP A 260 9.46 -21.46 -7.75
N GLY A 261 9.71 -20.96 -6.55
CA GLY A 261 10.99 -20.98 -5.87
C GLY A 261 11.90 -19.80 -6.18
N THR A 262 11.42 -18.76 -6.89
CA THR A 262 12.16 -17.52 -7.13
C THR A 262 12.14 -16.59 -5.91
N CYS A 263 13.11 -15.65 -5.85
CA CYS A 263 13.27 -14.65 -4.79
C CYS A 263 13.08 -13.25 -5.39
N ILE A 264 11.84 -12.92 -5.74
CA ILE A 264 11.48 -11.66 -6.40
C ILE A 264 11.02 -10.58 -5.43
N ASP A 265 10.65 -10.94 -4.21
CA ASP A 265 10.37 -10.02 -3.13
C ASP A 265 11.62 -9.83 -2.26
N ASN A 266 11.86 -8.61 -1.80
CA ASN A 266 13.04 -8.31 -1.00
C ASN A 266 12.84 -7.10 -0.07
N ILE A 267 13.82 -6.93 0.83
CA ILE A 267 13.99 -5.72 1.63
C ILE A 267 15.39 -5.20 1.34
N ILE A 268 15.47 -3.95 0.90
CA ILE A 268 16.69 -3.21 0.62
C ILE A 268 16.81 -2.11 1.68
N TYR A 269 17.97 -1.92 2.23
CA TYR A 269 18.15 -1.01 3.35
C TYR A 269 19.52 -0.33 3.33
N SER A 270 19.59 0.83 3.98
CA SER A 270 20.85 1.53 4.23
C SER A 270 21.65 0.79 5.30
N SER A 271 22.79 0.22 4.90
CA SER A 271 23.67 -0.54 5.81
C SER A 271 24.42 0.33 6.83
N GLU A 272 24.47 1.63 6.60
CA GLU A 272 25.04 2.57 7.58
C GLU A 272 24.12 2.75 8.80
N PHE A 273 22.82 2.69 8.57
CA PHE A 273 21.83 2.91 9.63
C PHE A 273 21.20 1.60 10.14
N TRP A 274 21.03 0.60 9.29
CA TRP A 274 20.34 -0.65 9.61
C TRP A 274 21.26 -1.87 9.51
N SER A 275 21.02 -2.84 10.37
CA SER A 275 21.45 -4.23 10.19
C SER A 275 20.26 -5.17 10.25
N PHE A 276 20.24 -6.19 9.40
CA PHE A 276 19.19 -7.19 9.32
C PHE A 276 19.75 -8.60 9.55
N ASP A 277 19.07 -9.36 10.40
CA ASP A 277 19.41 -10.73 10.74
C ASP A 277 18.24 -11.67 10.58
N TYR A 278 18.55 -12.94 10.39
CA TYR A 278 17.60 -14.05 10.40
C TYR A 278 16.46 -13.92 9.38
N PRO A 279 16.75 -13.73 8.08
CA PRO A 279 15.71 -13.73 7.07
C PRO A 279 14.91 -15.04 7.11
N ARG A 280 13.60 -14.93 6.90
CA ARG A 280 12.65 -16.05 6.87
C ARG A 280 11.57 -15.77 5.85
N THR A 281 11.01 -16.83 5.29
CA THR A 281 9.79 -16.78 4.50
C THR A 281 8.70 -17.66 5.10
N LEU A 282 7.44 -17.32 4.86
CA LEU A 282 6.26 -18.07 5.31
C LEU A 282 5.52 -18.66 4.11
N PRO A 283 5.84 -19.91 3.69
CA PRO A 283 5.17 -20.58 2.58
C PRO A 283 3.89 -21.29 3.07
N ASN A 284 2.77 -20.58 3.18
CA ASN A 284 1.52 -21.14 3.70
C ASN A 284 0.36 -21.21 2.69
N GLY A 285 0.55 -20.71 1.47
CA GLY A 285 -0.46 -20.74 0.41
C GLY A 285 -1.59 -19.71 0.55
N ASN A 286 -1.50 -18.76 1.49
CA ASN A 286 -2.46 -17.67 1.61
C ASN A 286 -2.28 -16.62 0.50
N SER A 287 -1.09 -16.53 -0.07
CA SER A 287 -0.75 -15.87 -1.32
C SER A 287 0.11 -16.81 -2.19
N ASP A 288 0.28 -16.54 -3.47
CA ASP A 288 1.29 -17.17 -4.33
C ASP A 288 2.69 -16.61 -4.04
N HIS A 289 2.78 -15.47 -3.37
CA HIS A 289 4.02 -15.00 -2.74
C HIS A 289 4.11 -15.45 -1.28
N TYR A 290 5.34 -15.55 -0.77
CA TYR A 290 5.62 -15.88 0.62
C TYR A 290 6.05 -14.60 1.36
N LEU A 291 5.43 -14.34 2.49
CA LEU A 291 5.84 -13.24 3.37
C LEU A 291 7.33 -13.39 3.72
N LEU A 292 8.16 -12.45 3.27
CA LEU A 292 9.57 -12.34 3.66
C LEU A 292 9.68 -11.39 4.85
N PHE A 293 10.40 -11.78 5.89
CA PHE A 293 10.62 -10.96 7.07
C PHE A 293 11.95 -11.24 7.75
N ALA A 294 12.42 -10.27 8.51
CA ALA A 294 13.66 -10.39 9.27
C ALA A 294 13.65 -9.49 10.51
N LYS A 295 14.66 -9.67 11.35
CA LYS A 295 14.95 -8.81 12.48
C LYS A 295 15.81 -7.64 12.00
N ALA A 296 15.36 -6.40 12.22
CA ALA A 296 16.07 -5.17 11.94
C ALA A 296 16.58 -4.53 13.24
N THR A 297 17.78 -3.99 13.22
CA THR A 297 18.40 -3.27 14.34
C THR A 297 18.98 -1.96 13.81
N ILE A 298 18.82 -0.87 14.56
CA ILE A 298 19.52 0.40 14.29
C ILE A 298 20.96 0.26 14.78
N ASN A 299 21.93 0.63 13.92
CA ASN A 299 23.38 0.53 14.18
C ASN A 299 23.89 1.58 15.18
#